data_c3f1fc8aa01003a14e6be7e9ba035048
#
_entry.id   c3f1fc8aa01003a14e6be7e9ba035048
#
_cell.length_a   1.000
_cell.length_b   1.000
_cell.length_c   1.000
_cell.angle_alpha   90.00
_cell.angle_beta   90.00
_cell.angle_gamma   90.00
#
_symmetry.space_group_name_H-M   'P 1'
#
loop_
_entity.id
_entity.type
_entity.pdbx_description
1 polymer ?
#
loop_
_entity_poly.entity_id
_entity_poly.type
_entity_poly.pdbx_seq_one_letter_code
_entity_poly.pdbx_strand_id
1 'polypeptide(L)'
;SRGLGSIAHAFRALDYYTLMVLFEPVENIYTDCSKVLGLTVPIVTEATTNDIAKSNPRATHEELVNFILADLDKAEIGLESYTPVSKNFPDLAVVYGLKAKVYMWDGQFAKAAEYARKAIDKSGATPMSESQWHNPTTGFNTATSAWMWYLHPTASNMGNLANFIGHISNEADCGYASLSKLQMARSLYDAIPATDFRKYSYLDPDRSTYAYQSVRGNAWLDEQPDYMSLKFRPVGGDYNTYSVGAAADIPVMRVEE
;
A
#
# COMPACT_ATOMS: atom_id res chain seq x y z
N SER A 1 24.62 1.67 15.07
CA SER A 1 24.90 0.45 14.33
C SER A 1 24.51 0.65 12.85
N ARG A 2 25.25 0.03 11.92
CA ARG A 2 25.01 0.20 10.46
C ARG A 2 23.58 -0.15 10.04
N GLY A 3 22.94 -1.13 10.65
CA GLY A 3 21.59 -1.58 10.31
C GLY A 3 20.50 -0.51 10.54
N LEU A 4 20.53 0.23 11.65
CA LEU A 4 19.52 1.25 11.94
C LEU A 4 19.56 2.43 10.95
N GLY A 5 20.77 2.87 10.58
CA GLY A 5 20.91 3.91 9.56
C GLY A 5 20.38 3.46 8.20
N SER A 6 20.63 2.22 7.82
CA SER A 6 20.14 1.66 6.55
C SER A 6 18.62 1.47 6.53
N ILE A 7 18.02 1.07 7.65
CA ILE A 7 16.57 1.06 7.83
C ILE A 7 15.99 2.48 7.67
N ALA A 8 16.62 3.48 8.29
CA ALA A 8 16.17 4.89 8.17
C ALA A 8 16.23 5.38 6.71
N HIS A 9 17.28 5.01 5.95
CA HIS A 9 17.35 5.31 4.52
C HIS A 9 16.20 4.67 3.73
N ALA A 10 15.84 3.42 4.02
CA ALA A 10 14.73 2.74 3.35
C ALA A 10 13.38 3.42 3.67
N PHE A 11 13.15 3.85 4.92
CA PHE A 11 11.93 4.61 5.28
C PHE A 11 11.90 5.96 4.58
N ARG A 12 13.00 6.73 4.60
CA ARG A 12 13.06 8.04 3.91
C ARG A 12 12.82 7.89 2.41
N ALA A 13 13.35 6.84 1.79
CA ALA A 13 13.08 6.53 0.39
C ALA A 13 11.59 6.24 0.14
N LEU A 14 10.92 5.46 0.99
CA LEU A 14 9.48 5.22 0.91
C LEU A 14 8.68 6.52 1.05
N ASP A 15 9.04 7.35 2.02
CA ASP A 15 8.35 8.62 2.28
C ASP A 15 8.44 9.55 1.06
N TYR A 16 9.66 9.73 0.51
CA TYR A 16 9.84 10.54 -0.70
C TYR A 16 9.20 9.94 -1.95
N TYR A 17 9.24 8.63 -2.11
CA TYR A 17 8.48 7.97 -3.19
C TYR A 17 6.99 8.24 -3.06
N THR A 18 6.44 8.14 -1.85
CA THR A 18 5.02 8.42 -1.59
C THR A 18 4.68 9.88 -1.88
N LEU A 19 5.52 10.81 -1.41
CA LEU A 19 5.36 12.24 -1.69
C LEU A 19 5.46 12.54 -3.21
N MET A 20 6.37 11.90 -3.92
CA MET A 20 6.51 12.04 -5.36
C MET A 20 5.21 11.63 -6.07
N VAL A 21 4.69 10.43 -5.77
CA VAL A 21 3.46 9.91 -6.39
C VAL A 21 2.25 10.79 -6.08
N LEU A 22 2.18 11.38 -4.89
CA LEU A 22 1.04 12.22 -4.46
C LEU A 22 1.10 13.66 -4.98
N PHE A 23 2.29 14.22 -5.17
CA PHE A 23 2.48 15.66 -5.39
C PHE A 23 3.18 16.02 -6.71
N GLU A 24 3.67 15.05 -7.48
CA GLU A 24 4.17 15.31 -8.82
C GLU A 24 2.98 15.48 -9.77
N PRO A 25 2.85 16.67 -10.42
CA PRO A 25 1.75 16.88 -11.35
C PRO A 25 1.90 16.03 -12.61
N VAL A 26 0.82 15.35 -12.97
CA VAL A 26 0.70 14.61 -14.21
C VAL A 26 -0.22 15.37 -15.16
N GLU A 27 0.16 15.44 -16.43
CA GLU A 27 -0.67 16.06 -17.46
C GLU A 27 -2.07 15.42 -17.48
N ASN A 28 -3.10 16.27 -17.47
CA ASN A 28 -4.49 15.84 -17.46
C ASN A 28 -5.38 16.87 -18.17
N ILE A 29 -6.60 16.45 -18.49
CA ILE A 29 -7.57 17.29 -19.23
C ILE A 29 -8.34 18.28 -18.34
N TYR A 30 -8.16 18.25 -17.03
CA TYR A 30 -8.96 19.02 -16.07
C TYR A 30 -8.25 20.28 -15.57
N THR A 31 -6.92 20.29 -15.58
CA THR A 31 -6.11 21.34 -14.95
C THR A 31 -4.88 21.66 -15.81
N ASP A 32 -4.64 22.96 -16.04
CA ASP A 32 -3.39 23.42 -16.63
C ASP A 32 -2.26 23.33 -15.58
N CYS A 33 -1.44 22.30 -15.68
CA CYS A 33 -0.27 22.09 -14.83
C CYS A 33 1.07 22.35 -15.58
N SER A 34 1.03 22.95 -16.77
CA SER A 34 2.20 23.14 -17.64
C SER A 34 3.39 23.81 -16.95
N LYS A 35 3.14 24.74 -16.01
CA LYS A 35 4.20 25.48 -15.28
C LYS A 35 4.88 24.67 -14.18
N VAL A 36 4.34 23.52 -13.80
CA VAL A 36 4.81 22.69 -12.68
C VAL A 36 5.06 21.23 -13.06
N LEU A 37 4.90 20.89 -14.33
CA LEU A 37 5.27 19.58 -14.86
C LEU A 37 6.75 19.31 -14.61
N GLY A 38 7.05 18.09 -14.15
CA GLY A 38 8.41 17.67 -13.81
C GLY A 38 8.95 18.24 -12.50
N LEU A 39 8.12 18.98 -11.74
CA LEU A 39 8.46 19.41 -10.38
C LEU A 39 7.78 18.50 -9.36
N THR A 40 8.53 18.11 -8.33
CA THR A 40 8.06 17.20 -7.27
C THR A 40 7.86 17.95 -5.94
N VAL A 41 8.52 17.54 -4.89
CA VAL A 41 8.51 18.18 -3.55
C VAL A 41 9.91 18.70 -3.19
N PRO A 42 10.05 19.65 -2.27
CA PRO A 42 11.36 20.05 -1.78
C PRO A 42 12.09 18.88 -1.11
N ILE A 43 13.39 18.74 -1.37
CA ILE A 43 14.24 17.78 -0.65
C ILE A 43 14.73 18.41 0.64
N VAL A 44 14.50 17.72 1.75
CA VAL A 44 14.93 18.10 3.10
C VAL A 44 15.96 17.08 3.59
N THR A 45 17.10 17.56 4.06
CA THR A 45 18.19 16.75 4.60
C THR A 45 18.63 17.30 5.96
N GLU A 46 19.58 16.64 6.59
CA GLU A 46 20.20 17.08 7.84
C GLU A 46 20.88 18.48 7.71
N ALA A 47 21.23 18.87 6.48
CA ALA A 47 21.81 20.18 6.19
C ALA A 47 20.76 21.30 6.01
N THR A 48 19.48 20.95 5.95
CA THR A 48 18.40 21.91 5.75
C THR A 48 18.09 22.65 7.04
N THR A 49 18.62 23.86 7.17
CA THR A 49 18.32 24.76 8.30
C THR A 49 16.93 25.38 8.16
N ASN A 50 16.42 25.98 9.25
CA ASN A 50 15.15 26.71 9.22
C ASN A 50 15.13 27.85 8.18
N ASP A 51 16.27 28.48 7.92
CA ASP A 51 16.35 29.55 6.92
C ASP A 51 16.34 29.01 5.50
N ILE A 52 17.04 27.90 5.25
CA ILE A 52 16.95 27.18 3.95
C ILE A 52 15.51 26.68 3.71
N ALA A 53 14.86 26.13 4.73
CA ALA A 53 13.51 25.59 4.62
C ALA A 53 12.46 26.63 4.18
N LYS A 54 12.66 27.91 4.54
CA LYS A 54 11.74 29.02 4.15
C LYS A 54 11.71 29.29 2.65
N SER A 55 12.75 28.92 1.91
CA SER A 55 12.92 29.16 0.49
C SER A 55 13.37 27.92 -0.30
N ASN A 56 13.16 26.72 0.26
CA ASN A 56 13.55 25.46 -0.36
C ASN A 56 12.65 25.19 -1.58
N PRO A 57 13.17 25.25 -2.82
CA PRO A 57 12.34 25.05 -4.01
C PRO A 57 11.92 23.59 -4.15
N ARG A 58 10.89 23.35 -4.96
CA ARG A 58 10.54 22.01 -5.38
C ARG A 58 11.66 21.42 -6.24
N ALA A 59 12.04 20.19 -5.94
CA ALA A 59 13.00 19.45 -6.75
C ALA A 59 12.38 19.01 -8.08
N THR A 60 13.21 18.85 -9.08
CA THR A 60 12.79 18.20 -10.33
C THR A 60 12.54 16.70 -10.11
N HIS A 61 11.84 16.08 -11.05
CA HIS A 61 11.64 14.62 -11.06
C HIS A 61 12.98 13.88 -10.97
N GLU A 62 13.94 14.24 -11.82
CA GLU A 62 15.27 13.60 -11.87
C GLU A 62 16.04 13.77 -10.54
N GLU A 63 16.04 14.96 -9.95
CA GLU A 63 16.71 15.22 -8.68
C GLU A 63 16.12 14.36 -7.55
N LEU A 64 14.78 14.24 -7.50
CA LEU A 64 14.12 13.45 -6.46
C LEU A 64 14.31 11.94 -6.67
N VAL A 65 14.21 11.44 -7.90
CA VAL A 65 14.50 10.03 -8.23
C VAL A 65 15.93 9.68 -7.83
N ASN A 66 16.91 10.52 -8.19
CA ASN A 66 18.31 10.29 -7.83
C ASN A 66 18.51 10.31 -6.30
N PHE A 67 17.84 11.21 -5.58
CA PHE A 67 17.90 11.25 -4.12
C PHE A 67 17.33 9.98 -3.48
N ILE A 68 16.17 9.51 -3.94
CA ILE A 68 15.54 8.28 -3.45
C ILE A 68 16.44 7.07 -3.73
N LEU A 69 16.96 6.95 -4.96
CA LEU A 69 17.84 5.84 -5.33
C LEU A 69 19.14 5.83 -4.54
N ALA A 70 19.73 7.01 -4.25
CA ALA A 70 20.92 7.12 -3.42
C ALA A 70 20.68 6.63 -1.97
N ASP A 71 19.50 6.87 -1.41
CA ASP A 71 19.13 6.32 -0.11
C ASP A 71 18.93 4.79 -0.18
N LEU A 72 18.29 4.30 -1.24
CA LEU A 72 18.11 2.86 -1.45
C LEU A 72 19.43 2.13 -1.68
N ASP A 73 20.43 2.77 -2.33
CA ASP A 73 21.77 2.21 -2.48
C ASP A 73 22.49 2.06 -1.13
N LYS A 74 22.37 3.05 -0.26
CA LYS A 74 22.91 2.97 1.13
C LYS A 74 22.18 1.90 1.94
N ALA A 75 20.87 1.79 1.78
CA ALA A 75 20.07 0.77 2.45
C ALA A 75 20.44 -0.64 1.95
N GLU A 76 20.64 -0.83 0.64
CA GLU A 76 21.06 -2.11 0.04
C GLU A 76 22.36 -2.62 0.64
N ILE A 77 23.40 -1.76 0.67
CA ILE A 77 24.70 -2.12 1.24
C ILE A 77 24.60 -2.48 2.72
N GLY A 78 23.83 -1.71 3.49
CA GLY A 78 23.78 -1.88 4.95
C GLY A 78 22.84 -2.98 5.42
N LEU A 79 21.91 -3.44 4.56
CA LEU A 79 20.94 -4.51 4.87
C LEU A 79 21.30 -5.85 4.21
N GLU A 80 22.44 -5.98 3.54
CA GLU A 80 22.86 -7.18 2.83
C GLU A 80 22.84 -8.44 3.71
N SER A 81 23.30 -8.32 4.95
CA SER A 81 23.32 -9.42 5.94
C SER A 81 22.29 -9.25 7.07
N TYR A 82 21.38 -8.28 6.94
CA TYR A 82 20.37 -8.01 7.97
C TYR A 82 19.15 -8.89 7.78
N THR A 83 18.72 -9.53 8.86
CA THR A 83 17.45 -10.25 8.94
C THR A 83 16.59 -9.60 10.04
N PRO A 84 15.45 -9.01 9.70
CA PRO A 84 14.58 -8.41 10.71
C PRO A 84 13.93 -9.48 11.60
N VAL A 85 13.68 -9.13 12.85
CA VAL A 85 12.96 -9.99 13.79
C VAL A 85 11.51 -10.22 13.34
N SER A 86 10.95 -9.22 12.67
CA SER A 86 9.61 -9.28 12.08
C SER A 86 9.58 -8.42 10.81
N LYS A 87 8.62 -8.69 9.93
CA LYS A 87 8.41 -7.93 8.69
C LYS A 87 7.85 -6.51 8.90
N ASN A 88 7.91 -5.97 10.12
CA ASN A 88 7.60 -4.58 10.42
C ASN A 88 8.75 -3.63 10.06
N PHE A 89 9.93 -4.17 9.78
CA PHE A 89 11.09 -3.42 9.34
C PHE A 89 11.49 -3.88 7.94
N PRO A 90 11.92 -2.94 7.08
CA PRO A 90 12.42 -3.29 5.76
C PRO A 90 13.71 -4.12 5.84
N ASP A 91 13.80 -5.11 4.99
CA ASP A 91 15.00 -5.91 4.71
C ASP A 91 15.51 -5.64 3.28
N LEU A 92 16.51 -6.39 2.85
CA LEU A 92 17.07 -6.25 1.50
C LEU A 92 16.04 -6.52 0.39
N ALA A 93 15.11 -7.46 0.60
CA ALA A 93 14.07 -7.75 -0.38
C ALA A 93 13.12 -6.54 -0.56
N VAL A 94 12.77 -5.88 0.55
CA VAL A 94 11.96 -4.66 0.53
C VAL A 94 12.69 -3.52 -0.18
N VAL A 95 14.02 -3.37 0.03
CA VAL A 95 14.82 -2.36 -0.68
C VAL A 95 14.76 -2.59 -2.19
N TYR A 96 14.90 -3.83 -2.65
CA TYR A 96 14.74 -4.17 -4.07
C TYR A 96 13.33 -3.83 -4.59
N GLY A 97 12.30 -4.14 -3.82
CA GLY A 97 10.92 -3.78 -4.17
C GLY A 97 10.69 -2.27 -4.26
N LEU A 98 11.31 -1.48 -3.36
CA LEU A 98 11.25 -0.01 -3.45
C LEU A 98 11.98 0.51 -4.69
N LYS A 99 13.17 -0.03 -5.03
CA LYS A 99 13.86 0.31 -6.27
C LYS A 99 13.01 0.00 -7.50
N ALA A 100 12.34 -1.16 -7.51
CA ALA A 100 11.43 -1.52 -8.60
C ALA A 100 10.31 -0.49 -8.78
N LYS A 101 9.68 -0.04 -7.67
CA LYS A 101 8.63 0.99 -7.71
C LYS A 101 9.16 2.33 -8.24
N VAL A 102 10.33 2.77 -7.79
CA VAL A 102 10.95 4.02 -8.24
C VAL A 102 11.28 3.95 -9.73
N TYR A 103 11.93 2.88 -10.20
CA TYR A 103 12.22 2.70 -11.61
C TYR A 103 10.96 2.60 -12.48
N MET A 104 9.89 2.01 -11.97
CA MET A 104 8.62 1.97 -12.69
C MET A 104 8.02 3.36 -12.84
N TRP A 105 8.05 4.19 -11.80
CA TRP A 105 7.57 5.57 -11.84
C TRP A 105 8.41 6.45 -12.78
N ASP A 106 9.72 6.22 -12.80
CA ASP A 106 10.69 6.89 -13.69
C ASP A 106 10.65 6.37 -15.16
N GLY A 107 9.78 5.42 -15.48
CA GLY A 107 9.66 4.86 -16.83
C GLY A 107 10.77 3.89 -17.23
N GLN A 108 11.68 3.53 -16.33
CA GLN A 108 12.75 2.56 -16.58
C GLN A 108 12.27 1.11 -16.37
N PHE A 109 11.31 0.67 -17.18
CA PHE A 109 10.58 -0.59 -16.99
C PHE A 109 11.49 -1.83 -16.97
N ALA A 110 12.57 -1.85 -17.73
CA ALA A 110 13.53 -2.97 -17.70
C ALA A 110 14.20 -3.13 -16.33
N LYS A 111 14.64 -2.02 -15.72
CA LYS A 111 15.21 -2.03 -14.37
C LYS A 111 14.13 -2.33 -13.31
N ALA A 112 12.93 -1.81 -13.49
CA ALA A 112 11.81 -2.11 -12.61
C ALA A 112 11.56 -3.63 -12.55
N ALA A 113 11.50 -4.30 -13.71
CA ALA A 113 11.33 -5.75 -13.80
C ALA A 113 12.50 -6.52 -13.17
N GLU A 114 13.75 -6.09 -13.40
CA GLU A 114 14.94 -6.69 -12.78
C GLU A 114 14.86 -6.63 -11.26
N TYR A 115 14.61 -5.44 -10.68
CA TYR A 115 14.55 -5.27 -9.23
C TYR A 115 13.31 -5.92 -8.61
N ALA A 116 12.18 -5.97 -9.30
CA ALA A 116 11.02 -6.73 -8.87
C ALA A 116 11.34 -8.22 -8.75
N ARG A 117 12.04 -8.81 -9.73
CA ARG A 117 12.49 -10.20 -9.68
C ARG A 117 13.47 -10.44 -8.52
N LYS A 118 14.45 -9.56 -8.33
CA LYS A 118 15.36 -9.63 -7.17
C LYS A 118 14.61 -9.60 -5.84
N ALA A 119 13.57 -8.75 -5.73
CA ALA A 119 12.76 -8.64 -4.52
C ALA A 119 11.99 -9.93 -4.23
N ILE A 120 11.34 -10.52 -5.24
CA ILE A 120 10.59 -11.78 -5.13
C ILE A 120 11.53 -12.91 -4.71
N ASP A 121 12.63 -13.10 -5.43
CA ASP A 121 13.57 -14.19 -5.20
C ASP A 121 14.23 -14.08 -3.80
N LYS A 122 14.58 -12.86 -3.37
CA LYS A 122 15.18 -12.60 -2.07
C LYS A 122 14.21 -12.78 -0.91
N SER A 123 12.95 -12.40 -1.08
CA SER A 123 11.92 -12.44 -0.02
C SER A 123 11.44 -13.86 0.28
N GLY A 124 11.47 -14.75 -0.70
CA GLY A 124 10.80 -16.05 -0.65
C GLY A 124 9.26 -15.94 -0.49
N ALA A 125 8.70 -14.75 -0.70
CA ALA A 125 7.26 -14.52 -0.61
C ALA A 125 6.55 -15.15 -1.82
N THR A 126 5.34 -15.61 -1.58
CA THR A 126 4.48 -16.23 -2.62
C THR A 126 3.13 -15.50 -2.66
N PRO A 127 2.51 -15.35 -3.83
CA PRO A 127 1.18 -14.75 -3.94
C PRO A 127 0.15 -15.42 -3.03
N MET A 128 -0.84 -14.66 -2.59
CA MET A 128 -1.96 -15.21 -1.83
C MET A 128 -2.75 -16.19 -2.68
N SER A 129 -3.12 -17.33 -2.09
CA SER A 129 -4.12 -18.20 -2.69
C SER A 129 -5.51 -17.55 -2.68
N GLU A 130 -6.42 -18.03 -3.52
CA GLU A 130 -7.80 -17.58 -3.55
C GLU A 130 -8.47 -17.67 -2.17
N SER A 131 -8.26 -18.78 -1.44
CA SER A 131 -8.80 -18.95 -0.09
C SER A 131 -8.24 -18.00 0.95
N GLN A 132 -6.96 -17.60 0.82
CA GLN A 132 -6.36 -16.56 1.67
C GLN A 132 -6.92 -15.18 1.32
N TRP A 133 -7.05 -14.90 0.03
CA TRP A 133 -7.55 -13.61 -0.47
C TRP A 133 -8.98 -13.32 0.01
N HIS A 134 -9.85 -14.31 -0.10
CA HIS A 134 -11.28 -14.18 0.23
C HIS A 134 -11.65 -14.55 1.66
N ASN A 135 -10.68 -14.86 2.51
CA ASN A 135 -10.98 -15.21 3.89
C ASN A 135 -11.66 -14.03 4.61
N PRO A 136 -12.89 -14.19 5.12
CA PRO A 136 -13.67 -13.09 5.68
C PRO A 136 -13.14 -12.57 7.01
N THR A 137 -12.28 -13.33 7.69
CA THR A 137 -11.74 -12.96 9.01
C THR A 137 -10.27 -12.55 8.96
N THR A 138 -9.50 -13.00 7.98
CA THR A 138 -8.05 -12.76 7.87
C THR A 138 -7.63 -12.11 6.55
N GLY A 139 -8.55 -11.93 5.59
CA GLY A 139 -8.24 -11.35 4.28
C GLY A 139 -7.82 -9.88 4.39
N PHE A 140 -6.59 -9.55 3.97
CA PHE A 140 -6.00 -8.20 3.98
C PHE A 140 -6.02 -7.47 5.35
N ASN A 141 -6.09 -8.20 6.43
CA ASN A 141 -6.00 -7.65 7.78
C ASN A 141 -4.96 -8.40 8.65
N THR A 142 -4.45 -9.51 8.15
CA THR A 142 -3.46 -10.34 8.83
C THR A 142 -2.36 -10.71 7.84
N ALA A 143 -1.10 -10.52 8.23
CA ALA A 143 0.04 -10.81 7.37
C ALA A 143 0.08 -12.28 6.93
N THR A 144 0.32 -12.49 5.63
CA THR A 144 0.45 -13.81 5.00
C THR A 144 1.84 -14.02 4.43
N SER A 145 2.08 -15.18 3.79
CA SER A 145 3.33 -15.47 3.06
C SER A 145 3.59 -14.49 1.90
N ALA A 146 2.57 -13.83 1.37
CA ALA A 146 2.69 -12.85 0.31
C ALA A 146 3.25 -11.49 0.79
N TRP A 147 3.23 -11.22 2.08
CA TRP A 147 3.60 -9.93 2.62
C TRP A 147 5.09 -9.85 2.92
N MET A 148 5.74 -8.90 2.29
CA MET A 148 7.16 -8.63 2.46
C MET A 148 7.43 -7.61 3.56
N TRP A 149 6.53 -6.63 3.69
CA TRP A 149 6.59 -5.56 4.69
C TRP A 149 5.20 -5.10 5.08
N TYR A 150 4.95 -4.91 6.37
CA TYR A 150 3.67 -4.43 6.88
C TYR A 150 3.84 -3.60 8.15
N LEU A 151 2.88 -2.71 8.41
CA LEU A 151 2.73 -2.04 9.69
C LEU A 151 1.85 -2.91 10.58
N HIS A 152 2.17 -2.96 11.88
CA HIS A 152 1.43 -3.70 12.88
C HIS A 152 0.89 -2.74 13.97
N PRO A 153 -0.19 -2.01 13.72
CA PRO A 153 -0.80 -1.18 14.73
C PRO A 153 -1.45 -2.04 15.81
N THR A 154 -1.38 -1.58 17.04
CA THR A 154 -2.06 -2.23 18.18
C THR A 154 -3.38 -1.52 18.48
N ALA A 155 -4.27 -2.15 19.23
CA ALA A 155 -5.53 -1.54 19.65
C ALA A 155 -5.34 -0.16 20.32
N SER A 156 -4.23 0.02 21.06
CA SER A 156 -3.91 1.30 21.69
C SER A 156 -3.49 2.41 20.72
N ASN A 157 -3.06 2.05 19.49
CA ASN A 157 -2.71 3.02 18.44
C ASN A 157 -3.94 3.40 17.58
N MET A 158 -5.07 2.70 17.74
CA MET A 158 -6.26 2.95 16.95
C MET A 158 -7.08 4.08 17.55
N GLY A 159 -7.13 5.19 16.83
CA GLY A 159 -8.10 6.23 17.12
C GLY A 159 -9.49 5.85 16.64
N ASN A 160 -10.52 6.29 17.35
CA ASN A 160 -11.89 6.20 16.86
C ASN A 160 -11.99 6.97 15.52
N LEU A 161 -12.62 6.42 14.50
CA LEU A 161 -12.76 6.96 13.14
C LEU A 161 -11.43 7.14 12.35
N ALA A 162 -10.31 7.46 12.98
CA ALA A 162 -9.03 7.76 12.35
C ALA A 162 -8.11 6.52 12.30
N ASN A 163 -8.57 5.45 11.66
CA ASN A 163 -7.81 4.23 11.48
C ASN A 163 -7.96 3.70 10.04
N PHE A 164 -6.99 2.89 9.60
CA PHE A 164 -6.96 2.37 8.23
C PHE A 164 -8.21 1.55 7.89
N ILE A 165 -8.58 0.60 8.72
CA ILE A 165 -9.74 -0.28 8.47
C ILE A 165 -11.03 0.52 8.47
N GLY A 166 -11.21 1.47 9.39
CA GLY A 166 -12.37 2.36 9.42
C GLY A 166 -12.57 3.22 8.18
N HIS A 167 -11.47 3.50 7.45
CA HIS A 167 -11.54 4.25 6.19
C HIS A 167 -11.74 3.37 4.96
N ILE A 168 -11.25 2.11 4.97
CA ILE A 168 -11.16 1.30 3.76
C ILE A 168 -12.03 0.04 3.76
N SER A 169 -12.46 -0.45 4.94
CA SER A 169 -13.32 -1.63 5.06
C SER A 169 -14.80 -1.24 5.04
N ASN A 170 -15.51 -1.63 4.00
CA ASN A 170 -16.96 -1.43 3.92
C ASN A 170 -17.75 -2.24 4.94
N GLU A 171 -17.18 -3.28 5.53
CA GLU A 171 -17.82 -4.12 6.53
C GLU A 171 -17.71 -3.55 7.96
N ALA A 172 -16.70 -2.68 8.22
CA ALA A 172 -16.50 -2.11 9.53
C ALA A 172 -17.54 -1.03 9.85
N ASP A 173 -18.18 -1.11 11.03
CA ASP A 173 -19.08 -0.07 11.54
C ASP A 173 -18.34 1.00 12.35
N CYS A 174 -17.02 0.96 12.35
CA CYS A 174 -16.16 1.76 13.21
C CYS A 174 -15.39 2.86 12.46
N GLY A 175 -15.94 3.43 11.40
CA GLY A 175 -15.26 4.48 10.66
C GLY A 175 -16.05 5.06 9.50
N TYR A 176 -15.39 5.90 8.71
CA TYR A 176 -16.04 6.61 7.60
C TYR A 176 -16.56 5.70 6.49
N ALA A 177 -15.98 4.50 6.30
CA ALA A 177 -16.47 3.54 5.33
C ALA A 177 -17.88 3.02 5.64
N SER A 178 -18.34 3.11 6.90
CA SER A 178 -19.72 2.80 7.25
C SER A 178 -20.72 3.84 6.71
N LEU A 179 -20.28 5.08 6.53
CA LEU A 179 -21.08 6.19 6.03
C LEU A 179 -21.07 6.33 4.51
N SER A 180 -19.96 5.92 3.87
CA SER A 180 -19.77 6.05 2.42
C SER A 180 -19.07 4.82 1.89
N LYS A 181 -19.84 3.90 1.29
CA LYS A 181 -19.31 2.63 0.79
C LYS A 181 -18.38 2.83 -0.41
N LEU A 182 -17.21 2.22 -0.34
CA LEU A 182 -16.23 2.22 -1.44
C LEU A 182 -16.65 1.21 -2.50
N GLN A 183 -16.83 1.68 -3.72
CA GLN A 183 -17.28 0.90 -4.86
C GLN A 183 -16.24 0.97 -5.98
N MET A 184 -16.12 -0.09 -6.75
CA MET A 184 -15.38 -0.07 -8.01
C MET A 184 -16.25 0.55 -9.11
N ALA A 185 -15.64 1.30 -10.02
CA ALA A 185 -16.34 1.72 -11.24
C ALA A 185 -16.75 0.50 -12.07
N ARG A 186 -18.00 0.49 -12.58
CA ARG A 186 -18.54 -0.62 -13.38
C ARG A 186 -17.61 -0.99 -14.54
N SER A 187 -17.09 0.00 -15.27
CA SER A 187 -16.19 -0.24 -16.40
C SER A 187 -14.91 -1.00 -16.03
N LEU A 188 -14.38 -0.76 -14.81
CA LEU A 188 -13.23 -1.51 -14.30
C LEU A 188 -13.62 -2.91 -13.88
N TYR A 189 -14.77 -3.08 -13.22
CA TYR A 189 -15.29 -4.38 -12.83
C TYR A 189 -15.53 -5.27 -14.06
N ASP A 190 -16.16 -4.74 -15.11
CA ASP A 190 -16.45 -5.44 -16.35
C ASP A 190 -15.15 -5.84 -17.09
N ALA A 191 -14.07 -5.07 -16.94
CA ALA A 191 -12.77 -5.36 -17.54
C ALA A 191 -11.99 -6.49 -16.83
N ILE A 192 -12.34 -6.85 -15.59
CA ILE A 192 -11.70 -7.97 -14.89
C ILE A 192 -12.23 -9.28 -15.47
N PRO A 193 -11.35 -10.18 -15.97
CA PRO A 193 -11.78 -11.50 -16.48
C PRO A 193 -12.52 -12.31 -15.42
N ALA A 194 -13.51 -13.09 -15.82
CA ALA A 194 -14.24 -13.97 -14.90
C ALA A 194 -13.37 -15.10 -14.30
N THR A 195 -12.23 -15.39 -14.93
CA THR A 195 -11.24 -16.35 -14.43
C THR A 195 -10.31 -15.77 -13.35
N ASP A 196 -10.35 -14.45 -13.15
CA ASP A 196 -9.57 -13.79 -12.09
C ASP A 196 -10.40 -13.78 -10.81
N PHE A 197 -10.05 -14.61 -9.84
CA PHE A 197 -10.75 -14.70 -8.56
C PHE A 197 -10.79 -13.36 -7.78
N ARG A 198 -9.88 -12.44 -8.06
CA ARG A 198 -9.85 -11.11 -7.41
C ARG A 198 -11.09 -10.27 -7.76
N LYS A 199 -11.75 -10.56 -8.89
CA LYS A 199 -13.04 -9.96 -9.27
C LYS A 199 -14.08 -10.13 -8.18
N TYR A 200 -14.08 -11.27 -7.52
CA TYR A 200 -15.02 -11.60 -6.45
C TYR A 200 -14.78 -10.87 -5.12
N SER A 201 -13.76 -10.00 -5.07
CA SER A 201 -13.62 -9.01 -3.99
C SER A 201 -14.62 -7.87 -4.08
N TYR A 202 -15.41 -7.81 -5.15
CA TYR A 202 -16.40 -6.78 -5.39
C TYR A 202 -17.79 -7.40 -5.52
N LEU A 203 -18.77 -6.80 -4.86
CA LEU A 203 -20.12 -7.31 -4.85
C LEU A 203 -20.76 -7.16 -6.24
N ASP A 204 -21.07 -8.28 -6.91
CA ASP A 204 -21.70 -8.24 -8.22
C ASP A 204 -23.21 -7.90 -8.12
N PRO A 205 -23.81 -7.36 -9.21
CA PRO A 205 -25.24 -7.01 -9.21
C PRO A 205 -26.17 -8.19 -8.99
N ASP A 206 -25.76 -9.39 -9.44
CA ASP A 206 -26.56 -10.63 -9.35
C ASP A 206 -26.35 -11.35 -8.00
N ARG A 207 -25.49 -10.82 -7.13
CA ARG A 207 -25.15 -11.43 -5.84
C ARG A 207 -24.59 -12.85 -5.93
N SER A 208 -23.99 -13.21 -7.08
CA SER A 208 -23.41 -14.55 -7.32
C SER A 208 -22.14 -14.81 -6.50
N THR A 209 -21.52 -13.76 -5.94
CA THR A 209 -20.28 -13.81 -5.16
C THR A 209 -20.47 -14.17 -3.70
N TYR A 210 -21.65 -14.64 -3.30
CA TYR A 210 -21.91 -15.06 -1.90
C TYR A 210 -21.03 -16.21 -1.40
N ALA A 211 -20.32 -16.90 -2.27
CA ALA A 211 -19.32 -17.89 -1.89
C ALA A 211 -18.19 -17.29 -1.00
N TYR A 212 -17.96 -15.99 -1.10
CA TYR A 212 -16.95 -15.23 -0.35
C TYR A 212 -17.57 -14.32 0.72
N GLN A 213 -18.45 -14.88 1.48
CA GLN A 213 -19.38 -14.24 2.40
C GLN A 213 -18.79 -13.14 3.27
N SER A 214 -19.61 -12.11 3.51
CA SER A 214 -19.39 -11.13 4.56
C SER A 214 -19.54 -11.75 5.94
N VAL A 215 -18.73 -11.32 6.91
CA VAL A 215 -18.92 -11.63 8.33
C VAL A 215 -20.24 -11.07 8.87
N ARG A 216 -20.87 -10.14 8.14
CA ARG A 216 -22.18 -9.55 8.47
C ARG A 216 -23.35 -10.35 7.90
N GLY A 217 -23.07 -11.38 7.09
CA GLY A 217 -24.08 -12.28 6.49
C GLY A 217 -24.69 -11.77 5.18
N ASN A 218 -25.38 -12.67 4.51
CA ASN A 218 -25.91 -12.41 3.16
C ASN A 218 -27.04 -11.38 3.15
N ALA A 219 -27.91 -11.38 4.16
CA ALA A 219 -28.99 -10.40 4.27
C ALA A 219 -28.46 -8.95 4.32
N TRP A 220 -27.32 -8.74 4.96
CA TRP A 220 -26.66 -7.44 4.93
C TRP A 220 -26.07 -7.13 3.55
N LEU A 221 -25.48 -8.12 2.87
CA LEU A 221 -24.95 -7.95 1.51
C LEU A 221 -26.01 -7.57 0.50
N ASP A 222 -27.23 -8.11 0.63
CA ASP A 222 -28.36 -7.81 -0.25
C ASP A 222 -28.74 -6.32 -0.26
N GLU A 223 -28.51 -5.65 0.86
CA GLU A 223 -28.80 -4.22 1.03
C GLU A 223 -27.64 -3.31 0.55
N GLN A 224 -26.48 -3.89 0.20
CA GLN A 224 -25.30 -3.08 -0.15
C GLN A 224 -25.30 -2.71 -1.64
N PRO A 225 -24.63 -1.59 -2.00
CA PRO A 225 -24.54 -1.15 -3.38
C PRO A 225 -23.69 -2.13 -4.22
N ASP A 226 -24.06 -2.24 -5.50
CA ASP A 226 -23.30 -3.01 -6.48
C ASP A 226 -21.84 -2.55 -6.55
N TYR A 227 -20.95 -3.48 -6.83
CA TYR A 227 -19.49 -3.26 -6.94
C TYR A 227 -18.83 -2.79 -5.65
N MET A 228 -19.49 -2.92 -4.49
CA MET A 228 -18.90 -2.61 -3.19
C MET A 228 -17.69 -3.50 -2.93
N SER A 229 -16.57 -2.89 -2.47
CA SER A 229 -15.35 -3.63 -2.14
C SER A 229 -15.48 -4.40 -0.83
N LEU A 230 -15.18 -5.70 -0.88
CA LEU A 230 -15.06 -6.61 0.27
C LEU A 230 -13.59 -7.02 0.52
N LYS A 231 -12.62 -6.33 -0.12
CA LYS A 231 -11.20 -6.71 -0.07
C LYS A 231 -10.61 -6.57 1.33
N PHE A 232 -10.84 -5.44 1.98
CA PHE A 232 -10.32 -5.16 3.32
C PHE A 232 -11.38 -5.47 4.37
N ARG A 233 -11.02 -6.32 5.33
CA ARG A 233 -11.95 -6.84 6.32
C ARG A 233 -11.52 -6.49 7.74
N PRO A 234 -12.46 -6.34 8.69
CA PRO A 234 -12.11 -6.18 10.09
C PRO A 234 -11.45 -7.45 10.64
N VAL A 235 -10.50 -7.29 11.55
CA VAL A 235 -9.73 -8.39 12.15
C VAL A 235 -10.66 -9.36 12.89
N GLY A 236 -10.49 -10.66 12.63
CA GLY A 236 -11.31 -11.70 13.22
C GLY A 236 -12.79 -11.62 12.86
N GLY A 237 -13.17 -10.77 11.89
CA GLY A 237 -14.56 -10.50 11.57
C GLY A 237 -15.28 -9.58 12.56
N ASP A 238 -14.56 -8.95 13.49
CA ASP A 238 -15.16 -8.00 14.44
C ASP A 238 -15.43 -6.65 13.79
N TYR A 239 -16.60 -6.51 13.19
CA TYR A 239 -17.03 -5.27 12.53
C TYR A 239 -17.58 -4.22 13.51
N ASN A 240 -17.84 -4.55 14.76
CA ASN A 240 -18.45 -3.66 15.76
C ASN A 240 -17.43 -2.93 16.63
N THR A 241 -16.36 -3.62 17.03
CA THR A 241 -15.38 -3.09 18.00
C THR A 241 -14.19 -2.49 17.26
N TYR A 242 -14.19 -1.19 17.03
CA TYR A 242 -13.15 -0.56 16.25
C TYR A 242 -11.72 -0.78 16.81
N SER A 243 -11.55 -0.86 18.12
CA SER A 243 -10.25 -1.08 18.74
C SER A 243 -9.68 -2.49 18.48
N VAL A 244 -10.53 -3.47 18.20
CA VAL A 244 -10.15 -4.85 17.86
C VAL A 244 -10.15 -5.02 16.34
N GLY A 245 -11.31 -4.81 15.71
CA GLY A 245 -11.47 -5.02 14.27
C GLY A 245 -10.60 -4.12 13.38
N ALA A 246 -10.18 -2.95 13.88
CA ALA A 246 -9.31 -2.04 13.18
C ALA A 246 -7.80 -2.26 13.45
N ALA A 247 -7.42 -3.09 14.43
CA ALA A 247 -6.01 -3.38 14.73
C ALA A 247 -5.40 -4.38 13.72
N ALA A 248 -5.60 -4.09 12.45
CA ALA A 248 -5.17 -4.93 11.33
C ALA A 248 -3.71 -4.68 10.96
N ASP A 249 -3.03 -5.72 10.50
CA ASP A 249 -1.79 -5.54 9.75
C ASP A 249 -2.07 -4.76 8.47
N ILE A 250 -1.25 -3.77 8.17
CA ILE A 250 -1.39 -2.91 6.99
C ILE A 250 -0.25 -3.23 6.03
N PRO A 251 -0.53 -3.82 4.85
CA PRO A 251 0.52 -4.18 3.91
C PRO A 251 1.16 -2.94 3.30
N VAL A 252 2.47 -2.79 3.44
CA VAL A 252 3.28 -1.77 2.76
C VAL A 252 3.84 -2.33 1.47
N MET A 253 4.27 -3.60 1.49
CA MET A 253 4.76 -4.29 0.31
C MET A 253 4.39 -5.77 0.35
N ARG A 254 3.90 -6.28 -0.77
CA ARG A 254 3.56 -7.69 -0.96
C ARG A 254 3.84 -8.14 -2.38
N VAL A 255 3.94 -9.47 -2.57
CA VAL A 255 4.02 -10.11 -3.88
C VAL A 255 2.61 -10.37 -4.40
N GLU A 256 2.36 -9.94 -5.61
CA GLU A 256 1.16 -10.26 -6.41
C GLU A 256 1.62 -10.64 -7.82
N GLU A 257 0.97 -11.60 -8.44
CA GLU A 257 1.15 -11.94 -9.86
C GLU A 257 0.08 -11.29 -10.72
#